data_98ad2194d030e88c43e62c3834c9e2bc
#
_entry.id   98ad2194d030e88c43e62c3834c9e2bc
#
_cell.length_a   1.000
_cell.length_b   1.000
_cell.length_c   1.000
_cell.angle_alpha   90.00
_cell.angle_beta   90.00
_cell.angle_gamma   90.00
#
_symmetry.space_group_name_H-M   'P 1'
#
loop_
_entity.id
_entity.type
_entity.pdbx_description
1 polymer ?
#
loop_
_entity_poly.entity_id
_entity_poly.type
_entity_poly.pdbx_seq_one_letter_code
_entity_poly.pdbx_strand_id
1 'polypeptide(L)'
;MPNIITFSGNRNGLDDREGADNCVLFLDKIKAQAEQTGVTICMEYLNSKVNHKDYMFDHIAWGVDVMRRVNSPRVKILFDIYHAQIMDGDIVRNIRDHFQWIGHFHTGGNPGRHDIDDSQELNYRFIMQAIADLGFTGFVSHEYTPAEGHDPIATLDKAIALCDV
;
A
#
# COMPACT_ATOMS: atom_id res chain seq x y z
N MET A 1 -5.77 -1.83 15.85
CA MET A 1 -4.38 -1.88 16.33
C MET A 1 -3.57 -0.86 15.57
N PRO A 2 -2.58 -0.19 16.18
CA PRO A 2 -1.82 0.84 15.49
C PRO A 2 -0.92 0.23 14.41
N ASN A 3 -0.89 0.86 13.24
CA ASN A 3 0.04 0.55 12.18
C ASN A 3 1.13 1.62 12.14
N ILE A 4 2.36 1.22 11.81
CA ILE A 4 3.48 2.11 11.55
C ILE A 4 3.89 1.89 10.09
N ILE A 5 3.99 2.98 9.34
CA ILE A 5 4.46 2.93 7.95
C ILE A 5 5.98 2.94 7.94
N THR A 6 6.58 2.12 7.11
CA THR A 6 8.00 2.13 6.81
C THR A 6 8.25 2.05 5.30
N PHE A 7 9.46 2.38 4.89
CA PHE A 7 9.86 2.41 3.48
C PHE A 7 11.04 1.47 3.24
N SER A 8 11.10 0.92 2.03
CA SER A 8 12.25 0.11 1.59
C SER A 8 13.52 0.95 1.35
N GLY A 9 13.33 2.25 1.11
CA GLY A 9 14.38 3.13 0.62
C GLY A 9 14.62 3.02 -0.89
N ASN A 10 15.56 3.81 -1.38
CA ASN A 10 15.94 3.84 -2.78
C ASN A 10 16.98 2.76 -3.10
N ARG A 11 17.02 2.35 -4.37
CA ARG A 11 17.98 1.35 -4.88
C ARG A 11 19.43 1.80 -4.71
N ASN A 12 19.73 3.06 -5.06
CA ASN A 12 21.10 3.58 -5.02
C ASN A 12 22.11 2.64 -5.70
N GLY A 13 21.71 2.01 -6.80
CA GLY A 13 22.52 1.07 -7.56
C GLY A 13 22.49 -0.39 -7.05
N LEU A 14 21.81 -0.69 -5.96
CA LEU A 14 21.59 -2.07 -5.50
C LEU A 14 20.63 -2.81 -6.44
N ASP A 15 20.84 -4.09 -6.60
CA ASP A 15 19.89 -4.97 -7.27
C ASP A 15 18.71 -5.35 -6.34
N ASP A 16 17.69 -5.99 -6.91
CA ASP A 16 16.48 -6.39 -6.19
C ASP A 16 16.77 -7.32 -5.01
N ARG A 17 17.74 -8.21 -5.15
CA ARG A 17 18.11 -9.18 -4.13
C ARG A 17 18.83 -8.52 -2.97
N GLU A 18 19.82 -7.69 -3.26
CA GLU A 18 20.57 -6.94 -2.24
C GLU A 18 19.64 -6.01 -1.46
N GLY A 19 18.71 -5.33 -2.14
CA GLY A 19 17.70 -4.49 -1.50
C GLY A 19 16.77 -5.30 -0.59
N ALA A 20 16.29 -6.47 -1.05
CA ALA A 20 15.47 -7.36 -0.25
C ALA A 20 16.23 -7.91 0.97
N ASP A 21 17.50 -8.29 0.81
CA ASP A 21 18.35 -8.76 1.92
C ASP A 21 18.50 -7.69 2.99
N ASN A 22 18.72 -6.44 2.62
CA ASN A 22 18.82 -5.31 3.54
C ASN A 22 17.50 -5.04 4.27
N CYS A 23 16.35 -5.09 3.58
CA CYS A 23 15.04 -4.93 4.20
C CYS A 23 14.74 -6.05 5.20
N VAL A 24 15.01 -7.31 4.85
CA VAL A 24 14.84 -8.45 5.75
C VAL A 24 15.71 -8.29 6.98
N LEU A 25 16.99 -7.95 6.80
CA LEU A 25 17.93 -7.74 7.92
C LEU A 25 17.45 -6.65 8.89
N PHE A 26 16.89 -5.57 8.38
CA PHE A 26 16.32 -4.51 9.22
C PHE A 26 15.06 -4.95 9.94
N LEU A 27 14.10 -5.53 9.21
CA LEU A 27 12.81 -5.96 9.75
C LEU A 27 12.95 -7.07 10.80
N ASP A 28 13.91 -7.98 10.62
CA ASP A 28 14.23 -9.03 11.59
C ASP A 28 14.68 -8.48 12.95
N LYS A 29 15.34 -7.32 12.97
CA LYS A 29 15.76 -6.69 14.23
C LYS A 29 14.61 -6.13 15.06
N ILE A 30 13.50 -5.77 14.42
CA ILE A 30 12.38 -5.05 15.06
C ILE A 30 11.09 -5.86 15.15
N LYS A 31 10.97 -6.98 14.41
CA LYS A 31 9.73 -7.78 14.37
C LYS A 31 9.30 -8.30 15.73
N ALA A 32 10.24 -8.75 16.55
CA ALA A 32 9.94 -9.25 17.89
C ALA A 32 9.30 -8.18 18.79
N GLN A 33 9.76 -6.94 18.71
CA GLN A 33 9.15 -5.83 19.43
C GLN A 33 7.76 -5.51 18.90
N ALA A 34 7.56 -5.54 17.59
CA ALA A 34 6.26 -5.35 16.97
C ALA A 34 5.25 -6.43 17.42
N GLU A 35 5.68 -7.68 17.49
CA GLU A 35 4.87 -8.80 17.99
C GLU A 35 4.50 -8.65 19.46
N GLN A 36 5.45 -8.25 20.31
CA GLN A 36 5.21 -8.05 21.75
C GLN A 36 4.26 -6.87 22.03
N THR A 37 4.38 -5.79 21.27
CA THR A 37 3.58 -4.57 21.49
C THR A 37 2.24 -4.59 20.75
N GLY A 38 2.05 -5.53 19.83
CA GLY A 38 0.86 -5.60 18.98
C GLY A 38 0.80 -4.53 17.88
N VAL A 39 1.88 -3.78 17.66
CA VAL A 39 2.01 -2.84 16.54
C VAL A 39 2.27 -3.60 15.25
N THR A 40 1.67 -3.17 14.14
CA THR A 40 1.95 -3.73 12.81
C THR A 40 2.84 -2.77 12.03
N ILE A 41 3.96 -3.27 11.53
CA ILE A 41 4.85 -2.53 10.63
C ILE A 41 4.38 -2.80 9.21
N CYS A 42 3.98 -1.75 8.48
CA CYS A 42 3.52 -1.84 7.11
C CYS A 42 4.53 -1.17 6.19
N MET A 43 5.22 -1.96 5.36
CA MET A 43 6.14 -1.44 4.36
C MET A 43 5.36 -1.02 3.13
N GLU A 44 5.53 0.24 2.73
CA GLU A 44 4.72 0.84 1.67
C GLU A 44 5.23 0.51 0.27
N TYR A 45 4.28 0.10 -0.58
CA TYR A 45 4.45 -0.09 -2.01
C TYR A 45 4.30 1.25 -2.75
N LEU A 46 5.39 1.76 -3.35
CA LEU A 46 5.38 3.01 -4.09
C LEU A 46 5.71 2.80 -5.57
N ASN A 47 5.33 3.73 -6.44
CA ASN A 47 5.69 3.68 -7.84
C ASN A 47 7.03 4.38 -8.14
N SER A 48 7.90 3.72 -8.87
CA SER A 48 9.15 4.29 -9.38
C SER A 48 9.01 5.00 -10.73
N LYS A 49 7.91 4.74 -11.47
CA LYS A 49 7.69 5.30 -12.81
C LYS A 49 7.42 6.80 -12.81
N VAL A 50 6.68 7.31 -11.83
CA VAL A 50 6.19 8.70 -11.83
C VAL A 50 6.68 9.48 -10.62
N ASN A 51 6.39 9.00 -9.39
CA ASN A 51 6.53 9.81 -8.18
C ASN A 51 7.84 9.58 -7.41
N HIS A 52 8.32 8.34 -7.33
CA HIS A 52 9.42 7.94 -6.45
C HIS A 52 10.53 7.24 -7.22
N LYS A 53 11.19 7.95 -8.14
CA LYS A 53 12.31 7.40 -8.92
C LYS A 53 13.30 6.69 -8.02
N ASP A 54 13.78 5.53 -8.49
CA ASP A 54 14.78 4.73 -7.79
C ASP A 54 14.28 4.03 -6.51
N TYR A 55 12.97 4.10 -6.19
CA TYR A 55 12.42 3.38 -5.03
C TYR A 55 12.52 1.86 -5.20
N MET A 56 12.89 1.14 -4.13
CA MET A 56 13.18 -0.30 -4.20
C MET A 56 11.92 -1.15 -4.29
N PHE A 57 10.93 -0.94 -3.42
CA PHE A 57 9.69 -1.71 -3.37
C PHE A 57 8.65 -1.12 -4.33
N ASP A 58 8.83 -1.36 -5.60
CA ASP A 58 7.98 -0.86 -6.68
C ASP A 58 7.21 -1.93 -7.47
N HIS A 59 7.27 -3.20 -7.02
CA HIS A 59 6.46 -4.32 -7.53
C HIS A 59 5.99 -5.22 -6.39
N ILE A 60 4.71 -5.62 -6.42
CA ILE A 60 4.11 -6.40 -5.32
C ILE A 60 4.86 -7.71 -5.04
N ALA A 61 5.32 -8.40 -6.07
CA ALA A 61 6.05 -9.66 -5.94
C ALA A 61 7.32 -9.53 -5.10
N TRP A 62 8.04 -8.40 -5.24
CA TRP A 62 9.23 -8.12 -4.45
C TRP A 62 8.89 -7.93 -2.95
N GLY A 63 7.85 -7.15 -2.66
CA GLY A 63 7.38 -6.96 -1.28
C GLY A 63 6.93 -8.27 -0.62
N VAL A 64 6.22 -9.11 -1.36
CA VAL A 64 5.80 -10.43 -0.90
C VAL A 64 6.98 -11.34 -0.57
N ASP A 65 8.07 -11.30 -1.36
CA ASP A 65 9.30 -12.04 -1.05
C ASP A 65 9.91 -11.59 0.28
N VAL A 66 10.02 -10.28 0.50
CA VAL A 66 10.51 -9.74 1.78
C VAL A 66 9.61 -10.19 2.95
N MET A 67 8.28 -10.08 2.82
CA MET A 67 7.35 -10.49 3.89
C MET A 67 7.45 -11.98 4.20
N ARG A 68 7.57 -12.82 3.17
CA ARG A 68 7.75 -14.28 3.32
C ARG A 68 9.02 -14.61 4.08
N ARG A 69 10.11 -13.94 3.78
CA ARG A 69 11.42 -14.15 4.41
C ARG A 69 11.45 -13.66 5.86
N VAL A 70 10.87 -12.51 6.15
CA VAL A 70 10.73 -11.98 7.52
C VAL A 70 9.82 -12.87 8.37
N ASN A 71 8.77 -13.42 7.78
CA ASN A 71 7.83 -14.38 8.38
C ASN A 71 7.30 -13.94 9.76
N SER A 72 6.70 -12.74 9.82
CA SER A 72 6.08 -12.20 11.03
C SER A 72 4.62 -11.79 10.77
N PRO A 73 3.68 -12.09 11.68
CA PRO A 73 2.30 -11.63 11.57
C PRO A 73 2.17 -10.11 11.74
N ARG A 74 3.22 -9.44 12.23
CA ARG A 74 3.26 -8.00 12.51
C ARG A 74 4.11 -7.21 11.53
N VAL A 75 4.61 -7.85 10.47
CA VAL A 75 5.28 -7.18 9.37
C VAL A 75 4.50 -7.46 8.11
N LYS A 76 3.93 -6.43 7.51
CA LYS A 76 2.97 -6.50 6.42
C LYS A 76 3.31 -5.47 5.33
N ILE A 77 2.58 -5.56 4.23
CA ILE A 77 2.60 -4.57 3.15
C ILE A 77 1.51 -3.53 3.43
N LEU A 78 1.84 -2.26 3.24
CA LEU A 78 0.87 -1.24 2.92
C LEU A 78 0.69 -1.26 1.40
N PHE A 79 -0.51 -1.66 0.95
CA PHE A 79 -0.87 -1.71 -0.45
C PHE A 79 -1.52 -0.38 -0.85
N ASP A 80 -0.72 0.52 -1.42
CA ASP A 80 -1.24 1.76 -1.97
C ASP A 80 -1.78 1.49 -3.39
N ILE A 81 -3.10 1.62 -3.53
CA ILE A 81 -3.82 1.28 -4.76
C ILE A 81 -3.42 2.21 -5.91
N TYR A 82 -3.16 3.50 -5.62
CA TYR A 82 -2.67 4.43 -6.63
C TYR A 82 -1.32 4.02 -7.19
N HIS A 83 -0.38 3.70 -6.32
CA HIS A 83 0.96 3.28 -6.72
C HIS A 83 0.95 1.93 -7.44
N ALA A 84 0.17 0.99 -6.94
CA ALA A 84 0.02 -0.34 -7.55
C ALA A 84 -0.58 -0.27 -8.95
N GLN A 85 -1.55 0.63 -9.20
CA GLN A 85 -2.13 0.81 -10.54
C GLN A 85 -1.07 1.25 -11.55
N ILE A 86 -0.17 2.15 -11.17
CA ILE A 86 0.89 2.66 -12.05
C ILE A 86 1.92 1.58 -12.40
N MET A 87 2.24 0.70 -11.44
CA MET A 87 3.32 -0.29 -11.60
C MET A 87 2.82 -1.61 -12.16
N ASP A 88 1.92 -2.27 -11.46
CA ASP A 88 1.50 -3.65 -11.74
C ASP A 88 0.10 -3.73 -12.38
N GLY A 89 -0.80 -2.78 -12.09
CA GLY A 89 -2.20 -2.87 -12.52
C GLY A 89 -2.92 -4.07 -11.91
N ASP A 90 -3.98 -4.57 -12.57
CA ASP A 90 -4.76 -5.76 -12.15
C ASP A 90 -5.03 -5.81 -10.63
N ILE A 91 -5.48 -4.68 -10.08
CA ILE A 91 -5.50 -4.37 -8.64
C ILE A 91 -6.21 -5.45 -7.83
N VAL A 92 -7.43 -5.85 -8.23
CA VAL A 92 -8.23 -6.81 -7.46
C VAL A 92 -7.59 -8.20 -7.43
N ARG A 93 -6.96 -8.64 -8.52
CA ARG A 93 -6.22 -9.90 -8.55
C ARG A 93 -5.00 -9.84 -7.63
N ASN A 94 -4.19 -8.78 -7.73
CA ASN A 94 -3.04 -8.59 -6.87
C ASN A 94 -3.42 -8.57 -5.38
N ILE A 95 -4.53 -7.92 -5.03
CA ILE A 95 -5.05 -7.94 -3.65
C ILE A 95 -5.43 -9.37 -3.24
N ARG A 96 -6.19 -10.11 -4.05
CA ARG A 96 -6.62 -11.48 -3.72
C ARG A 96 -5.46 -12.45 -3.56
N ASP A 97 -4.50 -12.41 -4.47
CA ASP A 97 -3.37 -13.33 -4.49
C ASP A 97 -2.39 -13.09 -3.33
N HIS A 98 -2.34 -11.86 -2.84
CA HIS A 98 -1.38 -11.43 -1.81
C HIS A 98 -2.00 -10.97 -0.50
N PHE A 99 -3.32 -11.16 -0.31
CA PHE A 99 -4.10 -10.66 0.82
C PHE A 99 -3.48 -10.96 2.19
N GLN A 100 -2.97 -12.15 2.39
CA GLN A 100 -2.35 -12.57 3.66
C GLN A 100 -1.15 -11.69 4.07
N TRP A 101 -0.52 -11.01 3.12
CA TRP A 101 0.65 -10.14 3.36
C TRP A 101 0.29 -8.67 3.54
N ILE A 102 -0.97 -8.28 3.28
CA ILE A 102 -1.42 -6.89 3.33
C ILE A 102 -1.97 -6.59 4.72
N GLY A 103 -1.53 -5.49 5.32
CA GLY A 103 -1.97 -5.02 6.64
C GLY A 103 -2.62 -3.64 6.62
N HIS A 104 -2.51 -2.91 5.52
CA HIS A 104 -3.06 -1.56 5.35
C HIS A 104 -3.27 -1.25 3.87
N PHE A 105 -4.26 -0.40 3.58
CA PHE A 105 -4.49 0.10 2.22
C PHE A 105 -4.46 1.61 2.19
N HIS A 106 -3.92 2.18 1.08
CA HIS A 106 -4.10 3.58 0.71
C HIS A 106 -4.89 3.70 -0.58
N THR A 107 -5.65 4.79 -0.71
CA THR A 107 -6.42 5.16 -1.91
C THR A 107 -5.98 6.50 -2.45
N GLY A 108 -6.11 6.70 -3.75
CA GLY A 108 -5.88 7.97 -4.44
C GLY A 108 -6.32 7.87 -5.89
N GLY A 109 -6.84 8.95 -6.46
CA GLY A 109 -7.29 8.95 -7.86
C GLY A 109 -6.12 8.79 -8.83
N ASN A 110 -6.25 7.90 -9.80
CA ASN A 110 -5.25 7.68 -10.85
C ASN A 110 -5.83 8.10 -12.21
N PRO A 111 -5.14 8.93 -12.99
CA PRO A 111 -3.83 9.53 -12.75
C PRO A 111 -3.85 10.72 -11.79
N GLY A 112 -2.68 11.13 -11.29
CA GLY A 112 -2.44 12.42 -10.62
C GLY A 112 -2.52 12.40 -9.10
N ARG A 113 -3.01 11.31 -8.48
CA ARG A 113 -3.19 11.19 -7.02
C ARG A 113 -4.13 12.26 -6.44
N HIS A 114 -5.22 12.53 -7.18
CA HIS A 114 -6.26 13.48 -6.80
C HIS A 114 -7.50 12.76 -6.23
N ASP A 115 -8.65 13.45 -6.28
CA ASP A 115 -9.94 12.94 -5.80
C ASP A 115 -10.29 11.58 -6.40
N ILE A 116 -11.02 10.76 -5.65
CA ILE A 116 -11.52 9.46 -6.14
C ILE A 116 -12.96 9.59 -6.63
N ASP A 117 -13.15 10.37 -7.69
CA ASP A 117 -14.41 10.65 -8.37
C ASP A 117 -14.40 10.12 -9.82
N ASP A 118 -15.29 10.63 -10.66
CA ASP A 118 -15.41 10.19 -12.05
C ASP A 118 -14.28 10.67 -12.98
N SER A 119 -13.35 11.49 -12.48
CA SER A 119 -12.19 11.99 -13.23
C SER A 119 -10.98 11.05 -13.23
N GLN A 120 -11.09 9.90 -12.56
CA GLN A 120 -10.01 8.93 -12.40
C GLN A 120 -10.43 7.51 -12.90
N GLU A 121 -9.44 6.62 -13.11
CA GLU A 121 -9.65 5.36 -13.84
C GLU A 121 -10.01 4.14 -12.97
N LEU A 122 -9.88 4.22 -11.63
CA LEU A 122 -10.07 3.10 -10.72
C LEU A 122 -11.54 2.97 -10.28
N ASN A 123 -12.09 1.76 -10.36
CA ASN A 123 -13.42 1.49 -9.81
C ASN A 123 -13.33 1.19 -8.31
N TYR A 124 -13.23 2.24 -7.49
CA TYR A 124 -13.04 2.10 -6.04
C TYR A 124 -14.14 1.32 -5.34
N ARG A 125 -15.42 1.46 -5.73
CA ARG A 125 -16.50 0.67 -5.13
C ARG A 125 -16.27 -0.83 -5.33
N PHE A 126 -15.87 -1.25 -6.52
CA PHE A 126 -15.58 -2.66 -6.80
C PHE A 126 -14.33 -3.15 -6.06
N ILE A 127 -13.29 -2.31 -5.96
CA ILE A 127 -12.07 -2.64 -5.23
C ILE A 127 -12.36 -2.80 -3.74
N MET A 128 -13.11 -1.86 -3.12
CA MET A 128 -13.48 -1.92 -1.71
C MET A 128 -14.35 -3.13 -1.40
N GLN A 129 -15.33 -3.44 -2.25
CA GLN A 129 -16.13 -4.66 -2.09
C GLN A 129 -15.25 -5.91 -2.12
N ALA A 130 -14.27 -5.98 -3.02
CA ALA A 130 -13.36 -7.12 -3.07
C ALA A 130 -12.49 -7.24 -1.80
N ILE A 131 -12.08 -6.13 -1.21
CA ILE A 131 -11.35 -6.09 0.07
C ILE A 131 -12.26 -6.55 1.22
N ALA A 132 -13.51 -6.07 1.26
CA ALA A 132 -14.49 -6.46 2.27
C ALA A 132 -14.84 -7.96 2.18
N ASP A 133 -15.05 -8.49 0.98
CA ASP A 133 -15.34 -9.92 0.73
C ASP A 133 -14.20 -10.84 1.20
N LEU A 134 -12.96 -10.35 1.26
CA LEU A 134 -11.82 -11.07 1.81
C LEU A 134 -11.77 -11.05 3.35
N GLY A 135 -12.68 -10.34 3.99
CA GLY A 135 -12.75 -10.23 5.45
C GLY A 135 -11.69 -9.31 6.05
N PHE A 136 -11.24 -8.29 5.32
CA PHE A 136 -10.29 -7.32 5.86
C PHE A 136 -10.90 -6.51 7.01
N THR A 137 -10.22 -6.47 8.14
CA THR A 137 -10.67 -5.76 9.36
C THR A 137 -9.73 -4.63 9.78
N GLY A 138 -8.77 -4.29 8.90
CA GLY A 138 -7.81 -3.21 9.12
C GLY A 138 -8.34 -1.85 8.66
N PHE A 139 -7.43 -0.94 8.38
CA PHE A 139 -7.75 0.42 7.93
C PHE A 139 -7.47 0.59 6.44
N VAL A 140 -8.37 1.30 5.78
CA VAL A 140 -8.19 1.88 4.45
C VAL A 140 -8.11 3.39 4.64
N SER A 141 -6.99 4.00 4.30
CA SER A 141 -6.77 5.44 4.48
C SER A 141 -6.76 6.15 3.13
N HIS A 142 -7.36 7.34 3.08
CA HIS A 142 -7.34 8.18 1.89
C HIS A 142 -6.06 9.02 1.88
N GLU A 143 -5.25 8.85 0.83
CA GLU A 143 -4.00 9.58 0.65
C GLU A 143 -3.93 10.19 -0.75
N TYR A 144 -4.53 11.36 -0.90
CA TYR A 144 -4.54 12.11 -2.14
C TYR A 144 -4.49 13.62 -1.89
N THR A 145 -4.16 14.38 -2.91
CA THR A 145 -4.25 15.84 -2.89
C THR A 145 -5.50 16.25 -3.67
N PRO A 146 -6.47 16.94 -3.05
CA PRO A 146 -7.64 17.43 -3.77
C PRO A 146 -7.24 18.20 -5.01
N ALA A 147 -8.01 18.06 -6.09
CA ALA A 147 -7.77 18.82 -7.31
C ALA A 147 -7.90 20.32 -7.08
N GLU A 148 -7.25 21.11 -7.93
CA GLU A 148 -7.26 22.58 -7.79
C GLU A 148 -8.70 23.13 -7.76
N GLY A 149 -9.00 23.94 -6.76
CA GLY A 149 -10.32 24.54 -6.55
C GLY A 149 -11.34 23.64 -5.86
N HIS A 150 -11.01 22.39 -5.53
CA HIS A 150 -11.89 21.51 -4.78
C HIS A 150 -11.76 21.75 -3.26
N ASP A 151 -12.91 21.68 -2.57
CA ASP A 151 -12.94 21.74 -1.11
C ASP A 151 -12.44 20.41 -0.51
N PRO A 152 -11.37 20.38 0.31
CA PRO A 152 -10.78 19.14 0.82
C PRO A 152 -11.73 18.31 1.67
N ILE A 153 -12.63 18.94 2.42
CA ILE A 153 -13.58 18.23 3.29
C ILE A 153 -14.68 17.58 2.42
N ALA A 154 -15.21 18.34 1.46
CA ALA A 154 -16.23 17.81 0.56
C ALA A 154 -15.72 16.65 -0.30
N THR A 155 -14.44 16.69 -0.73
CA THR A 155 -13.83 15.57 -1.47
C THR A 155 -13.61 14.35 -0.58
N LEU A 156 -13.20 14.57 0.66
CA LEU A 156 -13.03 13.48 1.64
C LEU A 156 -14.35 12.80 1.97
N ASP A 157 -15.43 13.57 2.19
CA ASP A 157 -16.77 13.02 2.43
C ASP A 157 -17.24 12.12 1.28
N LYS A 158 -16.99 12.54 0.03
CA LYS A 158 -17.29 11.75 -1.16
C LYS A 158 -16.44 10.48 -1.23
N ALA A 159 -15.16 10.58 -0.93
CA ALA A 159 -14.24 9.43 -0.91
C ALA A 159 -14.68 8.38 0.12
N ILE A 160 -15.04 8.82 1.32
CA ILE A 160 -15.57 7.94 2.38
C ILE A 160 -16.86 7.25 1.90
N ALA A 161 -17.83 8.02 1.39
CA ALA A 161 -19.10 7.47 0.92
C ALA A 161 -18.94 6.49 -0.25
N LEU A 162 -17.95 6.69 -1.12
CA LEU A 162 -17.66 5.77 -2.23
C LEU A 162 -17.04 4.45 -1.74
N CYS A 163 -16.21 4.52 -0.69
CA CYS A 163 -15.48 3.38 -0.15
C CYS A 163 -16.23 2.61 0.96
N ASP A 164 -17.33 3.15 1.46
CA ASP A 164 -18.22 2.48 2.44
C ASP A 164 -19.13 1.47 1.71
N VAL A 165 -18.84 0.16 1.85
CA VAL A 165 -19.46 -0.95 1.12
C VAL A 165 -19.95 -2.05 2.06
#